data_b07e6ad34e3ba452db0dfca53d8ce121
#
_entry.id   b07e6ad34e3ba452db0dfca53d8ce121
#
_cell.length_a   1.000
_cell.length_b   1.000
_cell.length_c   1.000
_cell.angle_alpha   90.00
_cell.angle_beta   90.00
_cell.angle_gamma   90.00
#
_symmetry.space_group_name_H-M   'P 1'
#
loop_
_entity.id
_entity.type
_entity.pdbx_description
1 polymer ?
#
loop_
_entity_poly.entity_id
_entity_poly.type
_entity_poly.pdbx_seq_one_letter_code
_entity_poly.pdbx_strand_id
1 'polypeptide(L)'
;MQTTSSEIADGIHRISTLVPDAVPGGFTFNQFLVLADEPLLFHTGPRRMFPQVSAAVSRILPLQRLRWIAFGHVESDECGAMNLLLAAAPRAQVAHGALGCAVSLEDLCDRPPRALADGEVLDLGGRRVRHLDTPHVPHNWEARVLFEEQTATLFCGDLFTQAGPAPALTEADIV
;
A
#
# COMPACT_ATOMS: atom_id res chain seq x y z
N MET A 1 2.87 18.51 8.06
CA MET A 1 3.18 17.15 7.58
C MET A 1 4.22 17.25 6.48
N GLN A 2 5.30 16.50 6.57
CA GLN A 2 6.36 16.42 5.55
C GLN A 2 6.30 15.03 4.91
N THR A 3 6.21 15.01 3.59
CA THR A 3 6.18 13.75 2.81
C THR A 3 7.48 13.63 2.01
N THR A 4 8.16 12.51 2.18
CA THR A 4 9.40 12.15 1.49
C THR A 4 9.18 10.90 0.64
N SER A 5 10.06 10.66 -0.33
CA SER A 5 10.11 9.41 -1.10
C SER A 5 11.54 8.92 -1.20
N SER A 6 11.72 7.60 -1.07
CA SER A 6 13.03 6.94 -1.17
C SER A 6 12.86 5.62 -1.91
N GLU A 7 13.74 5.30 -2.82
CA GLU A 7 13.82 3.96 -3.38
C GLU A 7 14.45 3.03 -2.34
N ILE A 8 13.75 1.94 -2.01
CA ILE A 8 14.13 1.00 -0.93
C ILE A 8 14.57 -0.37 -1.46
N ALA A 9 14.19 -0.69 -2.67
CA ALA A 9 14.65 -1.81 -3.46
C ALA A 9 14.49 -1.46 -4.94
N ASP A 10 15.08 -2.21 -5.83
CA ASP A 10 15.00 -1.94 -7.28
C ASP A 10 13.54 -1.73 -7.72
N GLY A 11 13.22 -0.52 -8.21
CA GLY A 11 11.89 -0.11 -8.64
C GLY A 11 10.81 -0.07 -7.55
N ILE A 12 11.15 -0.16 -6.26
CA ILE A 12 10.22 -0.04 -5.13
C ILE A 12 10.52 1.23 -4.35
N HIS A 13 9.56 2.15 -4.34
CA HIS A 13 9.68 3.43 -3.66
C HIS A 13 8.79 3.48 -2.43
N ARG A 14 9.36 3.79 -1.26
CA ARG A 14 8.63 4.11 -0.04
C ARG A 14 8.30 5.60 -0.03
N ILE A 15 7.03 5.93 0.16
CA ILE A 15 6.51 7.28 0.37
C ILE A 15 6.12 7.35 1.83
N SER A 16 6.74 8.28 2.56
CA SER A 16 6.59 8.40 4.02
C SER A 16 6.09 9.78 4.40
N THR A 17 5.05 9.84 5.23
CA THR A 17 4.52 11.09 5.76
C THR A 17 4.53 11.07 7.28
N LEU A 18 5.40 11.87 7.91
CA LEU A 18 5.43 12.05 9.35
C LEU A 18 4.31 13.00 9.79
N VAL A 19 3.50 12.57 10.75
CA VAL A 19 2.46 13.35 11.44
C VAL A 19 2.88 13.47 12.91
N PRO A 20 3.45 14.61 13.32
CA PRO A 20 4.03 14.77 14.66
C PRO A 20 3.02 14.60 15.79
N ASP A 21 1.78 15.01 15.56
CA ASP A 21 0.72 15.08 16.58
C ASP A 21 -0.26 13.89 16.52
N ALA A 22 0.04 12.83 15.75
CA ALA A 22 -0.83 11.67 15.63
C ALA A 22 -0.88 10.85 16.93
N VAL A 23 0.29 10.63 17.53
CA VAL A 23 0.51 9.97 18.82
C VAL A 23 1.70 10.62 19.51
N PRO A 24 1.93 10.41 20.82
CA PRO A 24 3.19 10.85 21.48
C PRO A 24 4.41 10.31 20.73
N GLY A 25 5.30 11.22 20.30
CA GLY A 25 6.48 10.90 19.48
C GLY A 25 6.24 10.96 17.96
N GLY A 26 4.99 11.19 17.53
CA GLY A 26 4.62 11.21 16.11
C GLY A 26 4.34 9.82 15.52
N PHE A 27 3.79 9.79 14.31
CA PHE A 27 3.55 8.56 13.56
C PHE A 27 3.87 8.76 12.08
N THR A 28 4.49 7.75 11.46
CA THR A 28 4.86 7.80 10.05
C THR A 28 3.96 6.86 9.25
N PHE A 29 3.13 7.44 8.38
CA PHE A 29 2.32 6.69 7.42
C PHE A 29 3.13 6.39 6.17
N ASN A 30 3.16 5.14 5.75
CA ASN A 30 3.96 4.68 4.61
C ASN A 30 3.08 4.11 3.50
N GLN A 31 3.41 4.46 2.26
CA GLN A 31 2.88 3.86 1.06
C GLN A 31 4.06 3.37 0.21
N PHE A 32 3.85 2.32 -0.57
CA PHE A 32 4.90 1.73 -1.38
C PHE A 32 4.46 1.65 -2.84
N LEU A 33 5.22 2.32 -3.73
CA LEU A 33 4.99 2.28 -5.16
C LEU A 33 5.94 1.27 -5.80
N VAL A 34 5.37 0.25 -6.43
CA VAL A 34 6.08 -0.76 -7.20
C VAL A 34 6.01 -0.39 -8.68
N LEU A 35 7.15 -0.09 -9.28
CA LEU A 35 7.28 0.24 -10.70
C LEU A 35 7.32 -1.06 -11.52
N ALA A 36 6.43 -1.15 -12.50
CA ALA A 36 6.30 -2.24 -13.45
C ALA A 36 5.55 -1.73 -14.69
N ASP A 37 5.27 -2.57 -15.67
CA ASP A 37 4.40 -2.22 -16.80
C ASP A 37 2.98 -1.87 -16.32
N GLU A 38 2.49 -2.60 -15.31
CA GLU A 38 1.25 -2.36 -14.57
C GLU A 38 1.56 -1.96 -13.12
N PRO A 39 1.90 -0.68 -12.84
CA PRO A 39 2.38 -0.26 -11.52
C PRO A 39 1.35 -0.48 -10.41
N LEU A 40 1.85 -0.80 -9.21
CA LEU A 40 1.05 -1.04 -8.02
C LEU A 40 1.41 -0.04 -6.92
N LEU A 41 0.39 0.53 -6.26
CA LEU A 41 0.53 1.26 -5.01
C LEU A 41 0.00 0.40 -3.86
N PHE A 42 0.87 0.06 -2.90
CA PHE A 42 0.49 -0.61 -1.66
C PHE A 42 0.30 0.42 -0.55
N HIS A 43 -0.87 0.44 0.06
CA HIS A 43 -1.44 1.46 0.93
C HIS A 43 -1.74 2.79 0.20
N THR A 44 -2.80 3.44 0.61
CA THR A 44 -3.21 4.73 0.03
C THR A 44 -3.02 5.90 1.00
N GLY A 45 -2.86 5.59 2.28
CA GLY A 45 -2.91 6.55 3.37
C GLY A 45 -4.33 6.99 3.71
N PRO A 46 -4.49 7.70 4.85
CA PRO A 46 -5.75 8.33 5.22
C PRO A 46 -6.25 9.28 4.12
N ARG A 47 -7.57 9.38 3.96
CA ARG A 47 -8.20 10.24 2.93
C ARG A 47 -7.64 11.68 2.91
N ARG A 48 -7.38 12.26 4.09
CA ARG A 48 -6.83 13.62 4.23
C ARG A 48 -5.41 13.77 3.68
N MET A 49 -4.67 12.68 3.51
CA MET A 49 -3.30 12.66 3.02
C MET A 49 -3.20 12.52 1.50
N PHE A 50 -4.32 12.33 0.80
CA PHE A 50 -4.33 12.17 -0.66
C PHE A 50 -3.53 13.25 -1.40
N PRO A 51 -3.63 14.57 -1.09
CA PRO A 51 -2.88 15.59 -1.82
C PRO A 51 -1.36 15.39 -1.74
N GLN A 52 -0.83 15.04 -0.56
CA GLN A 52 0.60 14.84 -0.35
C GLN A 52 1.09 13.54 -0.97
N VAL A 53 0.35 12.44 -0.74
CA VAL A 53 0.68 11.12 -1.29
C VAL A 53 0.62 11.15 -2.82
N SER A 54 -0.46 11.67 -3.39
CA SER A 54 -0.62 11.76 -4.84
C SER A 54 0.45 12.64 -5.50
N ALA A 55 0.83 13.75 -4.86
CA ALA A 55 1.92 14.59 -5.33
C ALA A 55 3.28 13.88 -5.26
N ALA A 56 3.53 13.07 -4.23
CA ALA A 56 4.76 12.28 -4.11
C ALA A 56 4.82 11.17 -5.16
N VAL A 57 3.74 10.42 -5.34
CA VAL A 57 3.62 9.41 -6.41
C VAL A 57 3.84 10.04 -7.78
N SER A 58 3.22 11.21 -8.04
CA SER A 58 3.29 11.89 -9.35
C SER A 58 4.69 12.36 -9.75
N ARG A 59 5.62 12.52 -8.78
CA ARG A 59 7.03 12.82 -9.08
C ARG A 59 7.79 11.61 -9.62
N ILE A 60 7.30 10.41 -9.36
CA ILE A 60 7.92 9.14 -9.77
C ILE A 60 7.19 8.58 -10.99
N LEU A 61 5.86 8.57 -10.94
CA LEU A 61 4.99 7.97 -11.95
C LEU A 61 3.72 8.82 -12.12
N PRO A 62 3.34 9.21 -13.35
CA PRO A 62 2.03 9.85 -13.59
C PRO A 62 0.90 8.97 -13.03
N LEU A 63 0.01 9.54 -12.19
CA LEU A 63 -1.07 8.79 -11.54
C LEU A 63 -1.93 8.00 -12.52
N GLN A 64 -2.14 8.53 -13.73
CA GLN A 64 -2.92 7.88 -14.79
C GLN A 64 -2.33 6.54 -15.25
N ARG A 65 -1.05 6.29 -14.96
CA ARG A 65 -0.39 5.01 -15.23
C ARG A 65 -0.62 3.96 -14.16
N LEU A 66 -1.04 4.37 -12.94
CA LEU A 66 -1.30 3.42 -11.86
C LEU A 66 -2.35 2.40 -12.32
N ARG A 67 -2.08 1.12 -12.09
CA ARG A 67 -2.95 0.03 -12.51
C ARG A 67 -3.52 -0.74 -11.33
N TRP A 68 -2.76 -0.88 -10.25
CA TRP A 68 -3.18 -1.64 -9.08
C TRP A 68 -3.07 -0.81 -7.81
N ILE A 69 -4.07 -0.94 -6.95
CA ILE A 69 -4.07 -0.42 -5.58
C ILE A 69 -4.27 -1.63 -4.67
N ALA A 70 -3.43 -1.75 -3.65
CA ALA A 70 -3.48 -2.85 -2.70
C ALA A 70 -3.20 -2.34 -1.29
N PHE A 71 -3.62 -3.07 -0.28
CA PHE A 71 -3.39 -2.76 1.14
C PHE A 71 -3.50 -4.03 1.98
N GLY A 72 -3.02 -4.00 3.23
CA GLY A 72 -2.97 -5.15 4.12
C GLY A 72 -4.33 -5.54 4.69
N HIS A 73 -5.13 -4.54 5.11
CA HIS A 73 -6.48 -4.74 5.63
C HIS A 73 -7.35 -3.49 5.42
N VAL A 74 -8.65 -3.61 5.69
CA VAL A 74 -9.60 -2.51 5.44
C VAL A 74 -9.61 -1.55 6.64
N GLU A 75 -8.66 -0.62 6.65
CA GLU A 75 -8.57 0.44 7.65
C GLU A 75 -8.25 1.79 6.99
N SER A 76 -8.63 2.89 7.65
CA SER A 76 -8.60 4.23 7.04
C SER A 76 -7.20 4.72 6.68
N ASP A 77 -6.18 4.30 7.38
CA ASP A 77 -4.78 4.66 7.11
C ASP A 77 -4.16 3.82 5.98
N GLU A 78 -4.72 2.66 5.69
CA GLU A 78 -4.29 1.84 4.57
C GLU A 78 -5.10 2.10 3.29
N CYS A 79 -6.45 2.21 3.39
CA CYS A 79 -7.33 2.30 2.21
C CYS A 79 -8.13 3.61 2.10
N GLY A 80 -7.99 4.55 3.05
CA GLY A 80 -8.86 5.74 3.15
C GLY A 80 -8.85 6.66 1.93
N ALA A 81 -7.76 6.73 1.17
CA ALA A 81 -7.67 7.53 -0.05
C ALA A 81 -7.93 6.73 -1.35
N MET A 82 -8.32 5.46 -1.25
CA MET A 82 -8.46 4.54 -2.38
C MET A 82 -9.36 5.11 -3.49
N ASN A 83 -10.55 5.62 -3.18
CA ASN A 83 -11.47 6.15 -4.19
C ASN A 83 -10.98 7.45 -4.84
N LEU A 84 -10.23 8.28 -4.11
CA LEU A 84 -9.58 9.46 -4.70
C LEU A 84 -8.47 9.05 -5.68
N LEU A 85 -7.74 7.98 -5.39
CA LEU A 85 -6.76 7.42 -6.32
C LEU A 85 -7.45 6.76 -7.53
N LEU A 86 -8.54 6.02 -7.33
CA LEU A 86 -9.33 5.46 -8.42
C LEU A 86 -9.85 6.55 -9.36
N ALA A 87 -10.31 7.70 -8.83
CA ALA A 87 -10.75 8.85 -9.61
C ALA A 87 -9.58 9.47 -10.41
N ALA A 88 -8.39 9.59 -9.82
CA ALA A 88 -7.20 10.17 -10.46
C ALA A 88 -6.51 9.22 -11.45
N ALA A 89 -6.73 7.91 -11.31
CA ALA A 89 -6.15 6.84 -12.11
C ALA A 89 -7.26 6.00 -12.78
N PRO A 90 -7.77 6.39 -13.95
CA PRO A 90 -8.95 5.77 -14.56
C PRO A 90 -8.80 4.27 -14.88
N ARG A 91 -7.56 3.79 -15.04
CA ARG A 91 -7.25 2.38 -15.30
C ARG A 91 -6.99 1.57 -14.02
N ALA A 92 -6.86 2.23 -12.87
CA ALA A 92 -6.55 1.55 -11.63
C ALA A 92 -7.72 0.70 -11.13
N GLN A 93 -7.40 -0.38 -10.47
CA GLN A 93 -8.33 -1.29 -9.80
C GLN A 93 -7.75 -1.69 -8.44
N VAL A 94 -8.62 -1.82 -7.43
CA VAL A 94 -8.22 -2.37 -6.14
C VAL A 94 -8.08 -3.89 -6.29
N ALA A 95 -6.98 -4.45 -5.78
CA ALA A 95 -6.77 -5.88 -5.66
C ALA A 95 -6.64 -6.26 -4.18
N HIS A 96 -7.45 -7.20 -3.70
CA HIS A 96 -7.46 -7.65 -2.31
C HIS A 96 -7.90 -9.10 -2.20
N GLY A 97 -7.69 -9.74 -1.02
CA GLY A 97 -8.18 -11.09 -0.76
C GLY A 97 -9.69 -11.22 -0.95
N ALA A 98 -10.14 -12.42 -1.32
CA ALA A 98 -11.54 -12.68 -1.65
C ALA A 98 -12.49 -12.31 -0.49
N LEU A 99 -12.09 -12.57 0.76
CA LEU A 99 -12.90 -12.22 1.94
C LEU A 99 -13.08 -10.69 2.05
N GLY A 100 -11.99 -9.90 1.98
CA GLY A 100 -12.05 -8.44 2.05
C GLY A 100 -12.86 -7.83 0.91
N CYS A 101 -12.78 -8.39 -0.30
CA CYS A 101 -13.64 -7.98 -1.41
C CYS A 101 -15.12 -8.19 -1.07
N ALA A 102 -15.51 -9.40 -0.66
CA ALA A 102 -16.91 -9.77 -0.43
C ALA A 102 -17.56 -9.05 0.75
N VAL A 103 -16.81 -8.79 1.84
CA VAL A 103 -17.39 -8.24 3.08
C VAL A 103 -17.31 -6.72 3.18
N SER A 104 -16.46 -6.07 2.35
CA SER A 104 -16.19 -4.64 2.48
C SER A 104 -16.04 -3.93 1.13
N LEU A 105 -15.16 -4.42 0.26
CA LEU A 105 -14.70 -3.62 -0.88
C LEU A 105 -15.71 -3.56 -2.03
N GLU A 106 -16.60 -4.54 -2.17
CA GLU A 106 -17.71 -4.48 -3.14
C GLU A 106 -18.65 -3.31 -2.84
N ASP A 107 -18.78 -2.89 -1.57
CA ASP A 107 -19.58 -1.72 -1.18
C ASP A 107 -18.75 -0.42 -1.11
N LEU A 108 -17.49 -0.51 -0.68
CA LEU A 108 -16.65 0.67 -0.41
C LEU A 108 -15.95 1.23 -1.65
N CYS A 109 -15.65 0.40 -2.66
CA CYS A 109 -14.92 0.83 -3.84
C CYS A 109 -15.84 1.46 -4.89
N ASP A 110 -15.48 2.63 -5.42
CA ASP A 110 -16.16 3.27 -6.56
C ASP A 110 -16.03 2.47 -7.88
N ARG A 111 -15.24 1.39 -7.86
CA ARG A 111 -15.03 0.47 -8.99
C ARG A 111 -14.85 -0.96 -8.47
N PRO A 112 -15.43 -1.97 -9.13
CA PRO A 112 -15.36 -3.36 -8.65
C PRO A 112 -13.92 -3.79 -8.36
N PRO A 113 -13.64 -4.35 -7.16
CA PRO A 113 -12.31 -4.82 -6.82
C PRO A 113 -11.97 -6.13 -7.56
N ARG A 114 -10.69 -6.44 -7.68
CA ARG A 114 -10.16 -7.73 -8.12
C ARG A 114 -9.95 -8.62 -6.88
N ALA A 115 -10.74 -9.63 -6.71
CA ALA A 115 -10.54 -10.64 -5.68
C ALA A 115 -9.36 -11.55 -6.03
N LEU A 116 -8.49 -11.80 -5.06
CA LEU A 116 -7.34 -12.69 -5.14
C LEU A 116 -7.55 -13.88 -4.20
N ALA A 117 -7.20 -15.09 -4.66
CA ALA A 117 -7.13 -16.25 -3.79
C ALA A 117 -5.84 -16.25 -2.96
N ASP A 118 -5.84 -16.99 -1.83
CA ASP A 118 -4.61 -17.20 -1.06
C ASP A 118 -3.53 -17.86 -1.92
N GLY A 119 -2.31 -17.32 -1.88
CA GLY A 119 -1.18 -17.74 -2.70
C GLY A 119 -1.25 -17.27 -4.16
N GLU A 120 -2.32 -16.60 -4.59
CA GLU A 120 -2.43 -16.11 -5.97
C GLU A 120 -1.36 -15.06 -6.29
N VAL A 121 -0.82 -15.15 -7.50
CA VAL A 121 0.18 -14.21 -8.02
C VAL A 121 -0.49 -13.24 -8.97
N LEU A 122 -0.37 -11.95 -8.68
CA LEU A 122 -0.71 -10.87 -9.58
C LEU A 122 0.53 -10.50 -10.40
N ASP A 123 0.47 -10.68 -11.71
CA ASP A 123 1.51 -10.27 -12.65
C ASP A 123 1.35 -8.77 -12.96
N LEU A 124 2.41 -8.01 -12.72
CA LEU A 124 2.46 -6.57 -12.97
C LEU A 124 3.13 -6.22 -14.31
N GLY A 125 3.42 -7.21 -15.15
CA GLY A 125 4.22 -7.03 -16.35
C GLY A 125 5.70 -6.81 -16.00
N GLY A 126 6.47 -7.90 -15.94
CA GLY A 126 7.87 -7.91 -15.54
C GLY A 126 8.15 -7.99 -14.04
N ARG A 127 7.13 -7.88 -13.19
CA ARG A 127 7.20 -8.12 -11.75
C ARG A 127 5.99 -8.93 -11.29
N ARG A 128 6.15 -9.68 -10.21
CA ARG A 128 5.12 -10.56 -9.69
C ARG A 128 4.95 -10.32 -8.19
N VAL A 129 3.71 -10.11 -7.77
CA VAL A 129 3.37 -9.97 -6.35
C VAL A 129 2.44 -11.09 -5.94
N ARG A 130 2.80 -11.80 -4.87
CA ARG A 130 2.02 -12.90 -4.31
C ARG A 130 1.17 -12.39 -3.16
N HIS A 131 -0.13 -12.64 -3.24
CA HIS A 131 -1.07 -12.44 -2.16
C HIS A 131 -0.99 -13.58 -1.16
N LEU A 132 -0.96 -13.27 0.14
CA LEU A 132 -0.93 -14.25 1.22
C LEU A 132 -1.91 -13.81 2.31
N ASP A 133 -2.94 -14.60 2.55
CA ASP A 133 -3.89 -14.36 3.63
C ASP A 133 -3.22 -14.55 4.99
N THR A 134 -3.42 -13.60 5.90
CA THR A 134 -2.93 -13.66 7.28
C THR A 134 -4.05 -13.30 8.25
N PRO A 135 -5.14 -14.09 8.29
CA PRO A 135 -6.34 -13.72 9.06
C PRO A 135 -5.99 -13.39 10.51
N HIS A 136 -6.45 -12.22 10.98
CA HIS A 136 -6.19 -11.67 12.31
C HIS A 136 -4.73 -11.31 12.63
N VAL A 137 -3.84 -11.26 11.63
CA VAL A 137 -2.44 -10.91 11.83
C VAL A 137 -2.07 -9.73 10.92
N PRO A 138 -1.77 -8.52 11.46
CA PRO A 138 -1.77 -8.14 12.89
C PRO A 138 -3.15 -8.08 13.53
N HIS A 139 -4.18 -7.72 12.79
CA HIS A 139 -5.59 -7.68 13.18
C HIS A 139 -6.49 -7.70 11.92
N ASN A 140 -7.81 -7.72 12.09
CA ASN A 140 -8.83 -7.91 11.07
C ASN A 140 -8.80 -9.30 10.41
N TRP A 141 -10.00 -9.83 10.18
CA TRP A 141 -10.16 -11.19 9.65
C TRP A 141 -9.76 -11.35 8.18
N GLU A 142 -9.80 -10.26 7.41
CA GLU A 142 -9.40 -10.21 6.00
C GLU A 142 -7.95 -9.73 5.80
N ALA A 143 -7.17 -9.64 6.88
CA ALA A 143 -5.78 -9.18 6.84
C ALA A 143 -4.92 -10.07 5.94
N ARG A 144 -3.96 -9.44 5.28
CA ARG A 144 -3.05 -10.08 4.34
C ARG A 144 -1.70 -9.36 4.28
N VAL A 145 -0.72 -10.06 3.74
CA VAL A 145 0.55 -9.48 3.30
C VAL A 145 0.73 -9.66 1.79
N LEU A 146 1.60 -8.87 1.18
CA LEU A 146 1.93 -8.96 -0.22
C LEU A 146 3.44 -9.16 -0.38
N PHE A 147 3.85 -10.17 -1.15
CA PHE A 147 5.25 -10.51 -1.37
C PHE A 147 5.64 -10.25 -2.84
N GLU A 148 6.57 -9.33 -3.06
CA GLU A 148 7.17 -9.07 -4.37
C GLU A 148 8.33 -10.04 -4.59
N GLU A 149 8.23 -10.88 -5.63
CA GLU A 149 9.07 -12.06 -5.82
C GLU A 149 10.49 -11.74 -6.33
N GLN A 150 10.67 -10.65 -7.08
CA GLN A 150 11.95 -10.34 -7.73
C GLN A 150 13.00 -9.80 -6.76
N THR A 151 12.59 -8.89 -5.88
CA THR A 151 13.47 -8.30 -4.85
C THR A 151 13.32 -8.97 -3.50
N ALA A 152 12.42 -9.97 -3.38
CA ALA A 152 12.04 -10.63 -2.13
C ALA A 152 11.54 -9.64 -1.08
N THR A 153 10.72 -8.64 -1.49
CA THR A 153 10.19 -7.61 -0.61
C THR A 153 8.83 -8.01 -0.07
N LEU A 154 8.69 -8.05 1.26
CA LEU A 154 7.43 -8.29 1.95
C LEU A 154 6.79 -6.95 2.36
N PHE A 155 5.59 -6.67 1.86
CA PHE A 155 4.73 -5.59 2.34
C PHE A 155 3.84 -6.16 3.44
N CYS A 156 4.19 -5.86 4.69
CA CYS A 156 3.65 -6.54 5.86
C CYS A 156 2.67 -5.68 6.69
N GLY A 157 2.24 -4.51 6.18
CA GLY A 157 1.29 -3.64 6.87
C GLY A 157 1.75 -3.30 8.29
N ASP A 158 0.89 -3.54 9.25
CA ASP A 158 1.09 -3.17 10.65
C ASP A 158 1.95 -4.15 11.47
N LEU A 159 2.47 -5.24 10.88
CA LEU A 159 3.19 -6.26 11.65
C LEU A 159 4.38 -5.72 12.46
N PHE A 160 5.02 -4.65 12.00
CA PHE A 160 6.16 -4.03 12.68
C PHE A 160 5.93 -2.54 12.90
N THR A 161 4.69 -2.17 13.18
CA THR A 161 4.31 -0.78 13.44
C THR A 161 5.01 -0.24 14.68
N GLN A 162 5.58 0.95 14.55
CA GLN A 162 6.21 1.68 15.64
C GLN A 162 5.92 3.18 15.57
N ALA A 163 5.90 3.86 16.71
CA ALA A 163 5.76 5.30 16.78
C ALA A 163 7.06 6.03 16.40
N GLY A 164 6.93 7.29 15.99
CA GLY A 164 8.06 8.17 15.71
C GLY A 164 8.58 8.14 14.28
N PRO A 165 9.65 8.90 14.02
CA PRO A 165 10.35 8.87 12.74
C PRO A 165 11.23 7.62 12.63
N ALA A 166 11.28 7.02 11.44
CA ALA A 166 12.17 5.92 11.13
C ALA A 166 12.98 6.21 9.86
N PRO A 167 14.21 5.70 9.73
CA PRO A 167 14.98 5.81 8.51
C PRO A 167 14.26 5.09 7.34
N ALA A 168 14.55 5.49 6.11
CA ALA A 168 13.98 4.85 4.94
C ALA A 168 14.40 3.38 4.83
N LEU A 169 15.67 3.12 5.15
CA LEU A 169 16.29 1.81 5.19
C LEU A 169 17.08 1.64 6.49
N THR A 170 17.16 0.44 6.99
CA THR A 170 18.06 0.04 8.08
C THR A 170 18.57 -1.39 7.82
N GLU A 171 19.84 -1.62 8.11
CA GLU A 171 20.48 -2.93 8.12
C GLU A 171 20.84 -3.34 9.56
N ALA A 172 20.54 -2.46 10.53
CA ALA A 172 20.74 -2.76 11.93
C ALA A 172 19.63 -3.68 12.46
N ASP A 173 19.98 -4.49 13.46
CA ASP A 173 18.98 -5.19 14.27
C ASP A 173 18.11 -4.14 14.98
N ILE A 174 16.80 -4.24 14.77
CA ILE A 174 15.80 -3.30 15.32
C ILE A 174 14.93 -3.93 16.39
N VAL A 175 15.20 -5.16 16.78
CA VAL A 175 14.48 -5.94 17.81
C VAL A 175 15.27 -5.96 19.10
#